data_6530a54fb61237d1cccb2ceaa038a544
#
_entry.id   6530a54fb61237d1cccb2ceaa038a544
#
_cell.length_a   1.000
_cell.length_b   1.000
_cell.length_c   1.000
_cell.angle_alpha   90.00
_cell.angle_beta   90.00
_cell.angle_gamma   90.00
#
_symmetry.space_group_name_H-M   'P 1'
#
loop_
_entity.id
_entity.type
_entity.pdbx_description
1 polymer ?
#
loop_
_entity_poly.entity_id
_entity_poly.type
_entity_poly.pdbx_seq_one_letter_code
_entity_poly.pdbx_strand_id
1 'polypeptide(L)'
;RVLKPNRWMTVEFHNSKNAVWNAIQEALSVAGFIVADVRTLDKKRASLHQLVASTAVQQDLAITCYKPKESFKRDFLAKAGSEETAWSFVHQHLENIPVVVIKDNKIEIIAERQAYLLFDRMVAYHIMQGIPVPLDATDFYKGLDERFLKRDNMYFLPDQVNEYDTARIKTEVEQIQFSLFVTNEKTAISWLYQQLDEQGDGPQTYAEIQPKFMQEVKSVDRYEAMPELAVLLEENFLQDDKGRWYIPDVTKEGDVAKLREKKLWKEFEGYLNSKGKLKSVLKQSVSASLACGRTRTIRQS
;
A
#
# COMPACT_ATOMS: atom_id res chain seq x y z
N ARG A 1 -24.51 13.80 22.32
CA ARG A 1 -24.78 13.61 20.84
C ARG A 1 -24.25 14.80 20.04
N VAL A 2 -22.93 15.09 20.10
CA VAL A 2 -22.35 16.29 19.48
C VAL A 2 -21.86 15.98 18.07
N LEU A 3 -21.34 14.76 17.79
CA LEU A 3 -20.81 14.39 16.49
C LEU A 3 -21.91 13.83 15.56
N LYS A 4 -22.04 14.45 14.37
CA LYS A 4 -22.98 14.01 13.33
C LYS A 4 -22.49 12.69 12.68
N PRO A 5 -23.41 11.91 12.05
CA PRO A 5 -23.02 10.79 11.18
C PRO A 5 -22.03 11.22 10.09
N ASN A 6 -21.20 10.27 9.64
CA ASN A 6 -20.13 10.49 8.65
C ASN A 6 -19.10 11.55 9.08
N ARG A 7 -18.79 11.61 10.38
CA ARG A 7 -17.77 12.49 10.95
C ARG A 7 -16.77 11.69 11.77
N TRP A 8 -15.59 12.26 11.91
CA TRP A 8 -14.44 11.67 12.57
C TRP A 8 -14.22 12.27 13.95
N MET A 9 -13.61 11.47 14.80
CA MET A 9 -13.13 11.86 16.12
C MET A 9 -11.78 11.22 16.36
N THR A 10 -10.84 11.98 16.90
CA THR A 10 -9.56 11.45 17.39
C THR A 10 -9.53 11.59 18.89
N VAL A 11 -9.19 10.51 19.58
CA VAL A 11 -9.01 10.45 21.03
C VAL A 11 -7.53 10.26 21.31
N GLU A 12 -6.91 11.22 21.98
CA GLU A 12 -5.56 11.07 22.51
C GLU A 12 -5.64 10.48 23.92
N PHE A 13 -4.79 9.50 24.17
CA PHE A 13 -4.86 8.73 25.39
C PHE A 13 -3.47 8.35 25.91
N HIS A 14 -3.25 8.59 27.19
CA HIS A 14 -2.00 8.33 27.89
C HIS A 14 -2.23 7.45 29.12
N ASN A 15 -2.07 6.13 28.99
CA ASN A 15 -2.08 5.19 30.10
C ASN A 15 -1.53 3.82 29.67
N SER A 16 -0.88 3.10 30.58
CA SER A 16 -0.33 1.76 30.36
C SER A 16 -1.27 0.62 30.76
N LYS A 17 -2.42 0.93 31.38
CA LYS A 17 -3.32 -0.10 31.91
C LYS A 17 -4.25 -0.64 30.83
N ASN A 18 -4.19 -1.94 30.55
CA ASN A 18 -5.09 -2.61 29.61
C ASN A 18 -6.59 -2.39 29.93
N ALA A 19 -6.97 -2.32 31.22
CA ALA A 19 -8.34 -2.09 31.60
C ALA A 19 -8.89 -0.73 31.10
N VAL A 20 -8.06 0.31 31.09
CA VAL A 20 -8.45 1.63 30.59
C VAL A 20 -8.55 1.62 29.07
N TRP A 21 -7.63 0.92 28.38
CA TRP A 21 -7.71 0.71 26.94
C TRP A 21 -9.03 0.02 26.54
N ASN A 22 -9.36 -1.09 27.20
CA ASN A 22 -10.58 -1.83 26.93
C ASN A 22 -11.83 -0.99 27.19
N ALA A 23 -11.85 -0.20 28.27
CA ALA A 23 -12.96 0.70 28.59
C ALA A 23 -13.15 1.80 27.52
N ILE A 24 -12.08 2.33 26.93
CA ILE A 24 -12.17 3.30 25.84
C ILE A 24 -12.76 2.63 24.59
N GLN A 25 -12.26 1.45 24.20
CA GLN A 25 -12.79 0.72 23.05
C GLN A 25 -14.28 0.38 23.22
N GLU A 26 -14.68 -0.08 24.39
CA GLU A 26 -16.07 -0.36 24.72
C GLU A 26 -16.93 0.90 24.64
N ALA A 27 -16.49 2.00 25.23
CA ALA A 27 -17.20 3.28 25.19
C ALA A 27 -17.38 3.81 23.76
N LEU A 28 -16.36 3.68 22.91
CA LEU A 28 -16.42 4.06 21.50
C LEU A 28 -17.43 3.19 20.74
N SER A 29 -17.40 1.88 20.96
CA SER A 29 -18.32 0.92 20.36
C SER A 29 -19.77 1.20 20.77
N VAL A 30 -20.06 1.35 22.08
CA VAL A 30 -21.40 1.68 22.61
C VAL A 30 -21.91 3.02 22.07
N ALA A 31 -21.02 3.99 21.87
CA ALA A 31 -21.36 5.27 21.26
C ALA A 31 -21.60 5.21 19.73
N GLY A 32 -21.38 4.05 19.11
CA GLY A 32 -21.60 3.80 17.69
C GLY A 32 -20.46 4.25 16.79
N PHE A 33 -19.23 4.31 17.34
CA PHE A 33 -18.02 4.62 16.57
C PHE A 33 -17.32 3.34 16.11
N ILE A 34 -16.68 3.42 14.93
CA ILE A 34 -15.81 2.39 14.38
C ILE A 34 -14.37 2.93 14.41
N VAL A 35 -13.47 2.15 15.01
CA VAL A 35 -12.04 2.49 15.02
C VAL A 35 -11.46 2.31 13.62
N ALA A 36 -10.78 3.32 13.13
CA ALA A 36 -10.19 3.36 11.79
C ALA A 36 -8.67 3.41 11.81
N ASP A 37 -8.05 3.85 12.90
CA ASP A 37 -6.60 3.94 13.01
C ASP A 37 -6.19 4.08 14.47
N VAL A 38 -5.06 3.48 14.84
CA VAL A 38 -4.45 3.61 16.18
C VAL A 38 -2.97 3.86 15.99
N ARG A 39 -2.48 5.01 16.41
CA ARG A 39 -1.07 5.40 16.28
C ARG A 39 -0.45 5.76 17.60
N THR A 40 0.85 5.51 17.69
CA THR A 40 1.67 6.05 18.79
C THR A 40 2.15 7.45 18.44
N LEU A 41 2.01 8.37 19.39
CA LEU A 41 2.55 9.72 19.30
C LEU A 41 3.87 9.79 20.07
N ASP A 42 4.97 9.96 19.32
CA ASP A 42 6.29 10.15 19.92
C ASP A 42 6.43 11.56 20.47
N LYS A 43 6.58 11.68 21.78
CA LYS A 43 6.91 12.97 22.40
C LYS A 43 8.38 13.27 22.18
N LYS A 44 8.69 14.28 21.39
CA LYS A 44 10.07 14.77 21.16
C LYS A 44 10.78 15.24 22.44
N ARG A 45 10.04 15.46 23.55
CA ARG A 45 10.58 15.80 24.88
C ARG A 45 9.86 14.98 25.95
N ALA A 46 10.59 14.10 26.62
CA ALA A 46 10.11 13.43 27.82
C ALA A 46 9.93 14.44 28.95
N SER A 47 8.85 14.33 29.73
CA SER A 47 8.70 15.09 30.97
C SER A 47 9.70 14.57 32.02
N LEU A 48 10.06 15.41 33.01
CA LEU A 48 10.93 14.99 34.14
C LEU A 48 10.41 13.72 34.82
N HIS A 49 9.09 13.57 34.96
CA HIS A 49 8.47 12.37 35.53
C HIS A 49 8.69 11.10 34.67
N GLN A 50 8.71 11.25 33.33
CA GLN A 50 8.97 10.13 32.40
C GLN A 50 10.44 9.70 32.41
N LEU A 51 11.36 10.61 32.74
CA LEU A 51 12.79 10.32 32.84
C LEU A 51 13.16 9.58 34.13
N VAL A 52 12.36 9.73 35.21
CA VAL A 52 12.67 9.20 36.54
C VAL A 52 11.88 7.93 36.88
N ALA A 53 10.71 7.73 36.29
CA ALA A 53 9.86 6.55 36.57
C ALA A 53 10.10 5.44 35.55
N SER A 54 10.62 4.31 36.01
CA SER A 54 10.86 3.12 35.17
C SER A 54 9.62 2.48 34.55
N THR A 55 8.42 2.87 35.01
CA THR A 55 7.10 2.38 34.55
C THR A 55 6.30 3.47 33.80
N ALA A 56 6.94 4.64 33.50
CA ALA A 56 6.23 5.71 32.80
C ALA A 56 6.00 5.34 31.33
N VAL A 57 4.78 5.55 30.85
CA VAL A 57 4.45 5.42 29.42
C VAL A 57 5.18 6.51 28.64
N GLN A 58 6.02 6.12 27.71
CA GLN A 58 6.80 7.07 26.90
C GLN A 58 6.03 7.60 25.68
N GLN A 59 4.98 6.91 25.27
CA GLN A 59 4.22 7.23 24.06
C GLN A 59 2.74 7.38 24.39
N ASP A 60 2.09 8.37 23.78
CA ASP A 60 0.64 8.50 23.79
C ASP A 60 0.04 7.74 22.62
N LEU A 61 -1.21 7.29 22.76
CA LEU A 61 -1.97 6.68 21.68
C LEU A 61 -2.98 7.69 21.13
N ALA A 62 -3.01 7.85 19.82
CA ALA A 62 -4.05 8.55 19.08
C ALA A 62 -4.97 7.53 18.42
N ILE A 63 -6.22 7.48 18.85
CA ILE A 63 -7.25 6.60 18.31
C ILE A 63 -8.13 7.43 17.40
N THR A 64 -8.12 7.15 16.11
CA THR A 64 -9.00 7.79 15.15
C THR A 64 -10.18 6.87 14.87
N CYS A 65 -11.38 7.39 14.98
CA CYS A 65 -12.62 6.65 14.77
C CYS A 65 -13.63 7.50 13.99
N TYR A 66 -14.55 6.84 13.33
CA TYR A 66 -15.62 7.49 12.58
C TYR A 66 -16.99 6.97 12.98
N LYS A 67 -18.01 7.79 12.73
CA LYS A 67 -19.40 7.42 12.91
C LYS A 67 -20.00 7.09 11.54
N PRO A 68 -20.51 5.86 11.30
CA PRO A 68 -21.08 5.48 10.01
C PRO A 68 -22.20 6.40 9.57
N LYS A 69 -22.45 6.46 8.25
CA LYS A 69 -23.59 7.16 7.65
C LYS A 69 -24.90 6.48 8.12
N GLU A 70 -25.94 7.27 8.38
CA GLU A 70 -27.25 6.71 8.76
C GLU A 70 -27.89 5.89 7.61
N SER A 71 -27.65 6.28 6.35
CA SER A 71 -28.07 5.47 5.18
C SER A 71 -27.44 4.09 5.22
N PHE A 72 -26.11 4.01 5.44
CA PHE A 72 -25.41 2.75 5.55
C PHE A 72 -25.98 1.88 6.67
N LYS A 73 -26.20 2.44 7.85
CA LYS A 73 -26.76 1.72 9.00
C LYS A 73 -28.15 1.15 8.69
N ARG A 74 -29.01 1.91 8.04
CA ARG A 74 -30.35 1.48 7.65
C ARG A 74 -30.29 0.35 6.61
N ASP A 75 -29.46 0.50 5.56
CA ASP A 75 -29.33 -0.49 4.50
C ASP A 75 -28.66 -1.78 5.03
N PHE A 76 -27.72 -1.64 5.97
CA PHE A 76 -27.10 -2.76 6.67
C PHE A 76 -28.12 -3.58 7.48
N LEU A 77 -28.97 -2.91 8.26
CA LEU A 77 -30.02 -3.58 9.05
C LEU A 77 -31.10 -4.21 8.16
N ALA A 78 -31.42 -3.61 7.02
CA ALA A 78 -32.38 -4.17 6.07
C ALA A 78 -31.89 -5.49 5.45
N LYS A 79 -30.59 -5.72 5.39
CA LYS A 79 -29.96 -6.95 4.87
C LYS A 79 -29.48 -7.90 5.99
N ALA A 80 -29.95 -7.71 7.22
CA ALA A 80 -29.53 -8.51 8.37
C ALA A 80 -29.66 -10.02 8.10
N GLY A 81 -28.59 -10.78 8.42
CA GLY A 81 -28.52 -12.23 8.21
C GLY A 81 -28.04 -12.69 6.83
N SER A 82 -27.72 -11.77 5.91
CA SER A 82 -27.08 -12.10 4.63
C SER A 82 -25.58 -11.84 4.64
N GLU A 83 -24.80 -12.57 3.83
CA GLU A 83 -23.36 -12.33 3.65
C GLU A 83 -23.05 -10.92 3.10
N GLU A 84 -24.01 -10.31 2.43
CA GLU A 84 -23.86 -8.95 1.89
C GLU A 84 -23.58 -7.92 2.98
N THR A 85 -24.01 -8.15 4.22
CA THR A 85 -23.72 -7.24 5.33
C THR A 85 -22.23 -7.19 5.65
N ALA A 86 -21.52 -8.34 5.61
CA ALA A 86 -20.07 -8.38 5.80
C ALA A 86 -19.35 -7.56 4.72
N TRP A 87 -19.71 -7.75 3.45
CA TRP A 87 -19.05 -7.06 2.33
C TRP A 87 -19.39 -5.57 2.27
N SER A 88 -20.63 -5.22 2.58
CA SER A 88 -21.03 -3.81 2.71
C SER A 88 -20.27 -3.10 3.83
N PHE A 89 -20.05 -3.79 4.95
CA PHE A 89 -19.25 -3.26 6.05
C PHE A 89 -17.79 -3.05 5.62
N VAL A 90 -17.16 -4.06 5.00
CA VAL A 90 -15.77 -3.96 4.55
C VAL A 90 -15.60 -2.81 3.56
N HIS A 91 -16.51 -2.67 2.59
CA HIS A 91 -16.49 -1.56 1.64
C HIS A 91 -16.56 -0.22 2.35
N GLN A 92 -17.56 -0.02 3.21
CA GLN A 92 -17.74 1.21 4.00
C GLN A 92 -16.52 1.49 4.89
N HIS A 93 -15.90 0.47 5.47
CA HIS A 93 -14.74 0.62 6.31
C HIS A 93 -13.51 1.03 5.50
N LEU A 94 -13.24 0.35 4.38
CA LEU A 94 -12.15 0.70 3.46
C LEU A 94 -12.27 2.11 2.87
N GLU A 95 -13.50 2.61 2.63
CA GLU A 95 -13.75 4.01 2.24
C GLU A 95 -13.31 5.02 3.31
N ASN A 96 -13.38 4.62 4.57
CA ASN A 96 -13.14 5.53 5.70
C ASN A 96 -11.73 5.42 6.30
N ILE A 97 -10.94 4.41 5.99
CA ILE A 97 -9.55 4.32 6.47
C ILE A 97 -8.58 4.95 5.48
N PRO A 98 -7.47 5.54 5.97
CA PRO A 98 -6.46 6.14 5.09
C PRO A 98 -6.00 5.18 4.00
N VAL A 99 -5.79 5.67 2.78
CA VAL A 99 -5.27 4.86 1.68
C VAL A 99 -3.77 4.71 1.80
N VAL A 100 -3.07 5.81 2.10
CA VAL A 100 -1.62 5.88 2.19
C VAL A 100 -1.21 6.62 3.45
N VAL A 101 -0.19 6.12 4.11
CA VAL A 101 0.51 6.81 5.19
C VAL A 101 2.00 6.74 4.91
N ILE A 102 2.65 7.89 4.83
CA ILE A 102 4.10 8.00 4.60
C ILE A 102 4.75 8.55 5.87
N LYS A 103 5.73 7.83 6.38
CA LYS A 103 6.57 8.26 7.49
C LYS A 103 8.03 7.98 7.17
N ASP A 104 8.90 8.95 7.43
CA ASP A 104 10.34 8.86 7.16
C ASP A 104 10.65 8.37 5.73
N ASN A 105 9.92 8.91 4.75
CA ASN A 105 9.99 8.55 3.33
C ASN A 105 9.74 7.05 3.05
N LYS A 106 8.92 6.39 3.88
CA LYS A 106 8.49 5.00 3.70
C LYS A 106 6.99 4.91 3.85
N ILE A 107 6.37 4.04 3.05
CA ILE A 107 4.95 3.74 3.23
C ILE A 107 4.80 2.84 4.44
N GLU A 108 3.94 3.25 5.36
CA GLU A 108 3.56 2.44 6.52
C GLU A 108 2.45 1.46 6.17
N ILE A 109 2.51 0.27 6.76
CA ILE A 109 1.42 -0.69 6.71
C ILE A 109 0.30 -0.19 7.62
N ILE A 110 -0.88 0.03 7.03
CA ILE A 110 -2.07 0.43 7.77
C ILE A 110 -2.74 -0.85 8.29
N ALA A 111 -2.61 -1.09 9.59
CA ALA A 111 -3.07 -2.33 10.22
C ALA A 111 -4.58 -2.59 9.99
N GLU A 112 -5.41 -1.55 10.03
CA GLU A 112 -6.86 -1.65 9.79
C GLU A 112 -7.24 -2.09 8.36
N ARG A 113 -6.29 -2.13 7.43
CA ARG A 113 -6.46 -2.71 6.07
C ARG A 113 -6.08 -4.19 5.99
N GLN A 114 -5.56 -4.78 7.06
CA GLN A 114 -5.18 -6.20 7.08
C GLN A 114 -6.40 -7.09 7.35
N ALA A 115 -6.37 -8.30 6.79
CA ALA A 115 -7.50 -9.24 6.82
C ALA A 115 -8.08 -9.47 8.23
N TYR A 116 -7.20 -9.71 9.21
CA TYR A 116 -7.61 -10.03 10.57
C TYR A 116 -8.34 -8.87 11.26
N LEU A 117 -7.88 -7.62 11.07
CA LEU A 117 -8.57 -6.45 11.64
C LEU A 117 -9.87 -6.13 10.89
N LEU A 118 -9.90 -6.32 9.56
CA LEU A 118 -11.16 -6.21 8.82
C LEU A 118 -12.20 -7.21 9.32
N PHE A 119 -11.77 -8.44 9.64
CA PHE A 119 -12.65 -9.44 10.24
C PHE A 119 -13.13 -9.03 11.62
N ASP A 120 -12.21 -8.65 12.51
CA ASP A 120 -12.54 -8.23 13.88
C ASP A 120 -13.50 -7.03 13.89
N ARG A 121 -13.27 -6.03 13.03
CA ARG A 121 -14.16 -4.86 12.93
C ARG A 121 -15.55 -5.24 12.39
N MET A 122 -15.59 -6.13 11.40
CA MET A 122 -16.84 -6.66 10.85
C MET A 122 -17.64 -7.39 11.92
N VAL A 123 -17.02 -8.31 12.65
CA VAL A 123 -17.66 -9.05 13.76
C VAL A 123 -18.17 -8.10 14.84
N ALA A 124 -17.31 -7.19 15.30
CA ALA A 124 -17.66 -6.21 16.33
C ALA A 124 -18.85 -5.33 15.90
N TYR A 125 -18.90 -4.91 14.65
CA TYR A 125 -20.01 -4.10 14.15
C TYR A 125 -21.32 -4.88 14.07
N HIS A 126 -21.31 -6.15 13.65
CA HIS A 126 -22.51 -7.01 13.66
C HIS A 126 -23.05 -7.19 15.08
N ILE A 127 -22.17 -7.52 16.03
CA ILE A 127 -22.55 -7.67 17.46
C ILE A 127 -23.14 -6.37 17.99
N MET A 128 -22.51 -5.22 17.71
CA MET A 128 -23.00 -3.90 18.14
C MET A 128 -24.38 -3.57 17.56
N GLN A 129 -24.69 -4.00 16.35
CA GLN A 129 -26.02 -3.82 15.74
C GLN A 129 -27.03 -4.89 16.18
N GLY A 130 -26.63 -5.88 16.98
CA GLY A 130 -27.50 -6.95 17.46
C GLY A 130 -27.93 -7.95 16.37
N ILE A 131 -27.11 -8.13 15.32
CA ILE A 131 -27.39 -9.05 14.22
C ILE A 131 -26.35 -10.18 14.18
N PRO A 132 -26.71 -11.37 13.68
CA PRO A 132 -25.78 -12.48 13.55
C PRO A 132 -24.61 -12.14 12.63
N VAL A 133 -23.41 -12.65 12.95
CA VAL A 133 -22.24 -12.60 12.08
C VAL A 133 -22.44 -13.62 10.94
N PRO A 134 -22.42 -13.18 9.68
CA PRO A 134 -22.86 -14.03 8.56
C PRO A 134 -21.79 -15.00 8.05
N LEU A 135 -20.50 -14.80 8.38
CA LEU A 135 -19.36 -15.55 7.87
C LEU A 135 -18.39 -15.92 8.98
N ASP A 136 -17.81 -17.10 8.91
CA ASP A 136 -16.63 -17.43 9.70
C ASP A 136 -15.34 -16.82 9.11
N ALA A 137 -14.23 -16.94 9.86
CA ALA A 137 -12.96 -16.35 9.47
C ALA A 137 -12.43 -16.91 8.13
N THR A 138 -12.59 -18.21 7.89
CA THR A 138 -12.06 -18.86 6.69
C THR A 138 -12.77 -18.39 5.43
N ASP A 139 -14.11 -18.38 5.46
CA ASP A 139 -14.93 -17.91 4.34
C ASP A 139 -14.77 -16.39 4.14
N PHE A 140 -14.62 -15.63 5.22
CA PHE A 140 -14.37 -14.20 5.14
C PHE A 140 -13.03 -13.90 4.45
N TYR A 141 -11.92 -14.56 4.83
CA TYR A 141 -10.61 -14.32 4.21
C TYR A 141 -10.58 -14.71 2.73
N LYS A 142 -11.24 -15.82 2.38
CA LYS A 142 -11.40 -16.22 0.99
C LYS A 142 -12.20 -15.18 0.20
N GLY A 143 -13.31 -14.72 0.76
CA GLY A 143 -14.15 -13.70 0.14
C GLY A 143 -13.47 -12.34 0.01
N LEU A 144 -12.56 -11.95 0.94
CA LEU A 144 -11.72 -10.76 0.79
C LEU A 144 -10.81 -10.86 -0.44
N ASP A 145 -10.09 -11.97 -0.59
CA ASP A 145 -9.19 -12.21 -1.72
C ASP A 145 -9.93 -12.26 -3.09
N GLU A 146 -11.22 -12.60 -3.08
CA GLU A 146 -12.06 -12.63 -4.29
C GLU A 146 -12.63 -11.26 -4.69
N ARG A 147 -12.91 -10.38 -3.71
CA ARG A 147 -13.67 -9.13 -3.92
C ARG A 147 -12.84 -7.87 -3.87
N PHE A 148 -11.71 -7.87 -3.16
CA PHE A 148 -10.89 -6.69 -2.92
C PHE A 148 -9.48 -6.87 -3.45
N LEU A 149 -8.85 -5.76 -3.83
CA LEU A 149 -7.48 -5.74 -4.31
C LEU A 149 -6.50 -5.77 -3.14
N LYS A 150 -5.48 -6.63 -3.25
CA LYS A 150 -4.46 -6.78 -2.20
C LYS A 150 -3.13 -6.20 -2.63
N ARG A 151 -2.53 -5.35 -1.79
CA ARG A 151 -1.16 -4.82 -1.90
C ARG A 151 -0.49 -4.85 -0.53
N ASP A 152 0.72 -5.36 -0.46
CA ASP A 152 1.52 -5.40 0.78
C ASP A 152 0.74 -5.92 2.01
N ASN A 153 -0.05 -6.99 1.82
CA ASN A 153 -0.97 -7.59 2.81
C ASN A 153 -2.11 -6.69 3.30
N MET A 154 -2.38 -5.59 2.62
CA MET A 154 -3.51 -4.69 2.84
C MET A 154 -4.54 -4.83 1.73
N TYR A 155 -5.82 -4.57 2.04
CA TYR A 155 -6.93 -4.61 1.08
C TYR A 155 -7.40 -3.21 0.72
N PHE A 156 -7.78 -3.05 -0.55
CA PHE A 156 -8.15 -1.77 -1.14
C PHE A 156 -9.38 -1.90 -2.03
N LEU A 157 -10.10 -0.80 -2.17
CA LEU A 157 -11.10 -0.63 -3.22
C LEU A 157 -10.40 -0.35 -4.57
N PRO A 158 -11.04 -0.63 -5.71
CA PRO A 158 -10.42 -0.47 -7.02
C PRO A 158 -9.89 0.95 -7.33
N ASP A 159 -10.59 1.98 -6.87
CA ASP A 159 -10.18 3.38 -6.98
C ASP A 159 -8.99 3.74 -6.09
N GLN A 160 -8.91 3.15 -4.90
CA GLN A 160 -7.84 3.38 -3.92
C GLN A 160 -6.50 2.77 -4.32
N VAL A 161 -6.51 1.65 -5.06
CA VAL A 161 -5.25 0.99 -5.49
C VAL A 161 -4.38 1.91 -6.32
N ASN A 162 -4.99 2.73 -7.16
CA ASN A 162 -4.26 3.68 -8.00
C ASN A 162 -3.48 4.72 -7.17
N GLU A 163 -4.11 5.21 -6.12
CA GLU A 163 -3.49 6.15 -5.18
C GLU A 163 -2.33 5.48 -4.43
N TYR A 164 -2.56 4.25 -3.93
CA TYR A 164 -1.55 3.49 -3.22
C TYR A 164 -0.34 3.16 -4.11
N ASP A 165 -0.57 2.60 -5.31
CA ASP A 165 0.49 2.23 -6.25
C ASP A 165 1.29 3.47 -6.70
N THR A 166 0.63 4.62 -6.87
CA THR A 166 1.29 5.90 -7.18
C THR A 166 2.19 6.37 -6.05
N ALA A 167 1.70 6.34 -4.81
CA ALA A 167 2.49 6.74 -3.65
C ALA A 167 3.69 5.81 -3.44
N ARG A 168 3.51 4.50 -3.66
CA ARG A 168 4.57 3.50 -3.58
C ARG A 168 5.69 3.77 -4.58
N ILE A 169 5.34 4.07 -5.84
CA ILE A 169 6.32 4.42 -6.88
C ILE A 169 7.09 5.68 -6.49
N LYS A 170 6.40 6.74 -6.04
CA LYS A 170 7.05 7.98 -5.62
C LYS A 170 8.06 7.74 -4.50
N THR A 171 7.67 7.01 -3.48
CA THR A 171 8.53 6.71 -2.33
C THR A 171 9.74 5.85 -2.72
N GLU A 172 9.56 4.87 -3.62
CA GLU A 172 10.67 4.04 -4.13
C GLU A 172 11.68 4.88 -4.92
N VAL A 173 11.22 5.79 -5.78
CA VAL A 173 12.09 6.69 -6.57
C VAL A 173 12.89 7.64 -5.66
N GLU A 174 12.26 8.20 -4.63
CA GLU A 174 12.92 9.13 -3.70
C GLU A 174 13.97 8.46 -2.79
N GLN A 175 13.93 7.13 -2.62
CA GLN A 175 14.89 6.38 -1.80
C GLN A 175 16.20 6.05 -2.50
N ILE A 176 16.35 6.36 -3.78
CA ILE A 176 17.56 6.03 -4.53
C ILE A 176 18.71 6.92 -4.08
N GLN A 177 19.72 6.31 -3.45
CA GLN A 177 20.95 6.97 -3.02
C GLN A 177 22.00 6.95 -4.12
N PHE A 178 22.73 8.06 -4.28
CA PHE A 178 23.83 8.15 -5.22
C PHE A 178 24.98 7.19 -4.87
N SER A 179 25.51 6.49 -5.83
CA SER A 179 26.64 5.58 -5.70
C SER A 179 27.74 5.89 -6.70
N LEU A 180 29.01 5.83 -6.24
CA LEU A 180 30.18 6.11 -7.07
C LEU A 180 30.66 4.87 -7.84
N PHE A 181 30.30 3.65 -7.40
CA PHE A 181 30.78 2.41 -7.99
C PHE A 181 29.65 1.41 -8.14
N VAL A 182 29.71 0.63 -9.23
CA VAL A 182 28.75 -0.44 -9.51
C VAL A 182 29.32 -1.78 -9.01
N THR A 183 28.77 -2.29 -7.91
CA THR A 183 29.16 -3.57 -7.31
C THR A 183 28.00 -4.56 -7.18
N ASN A 184 26.77 -4.08 -7.17
CA ASN A 184 25.54 -4.86 -7.08
C ASN A 184 24.38 -4.13 -7.78
N GLU A 185 23.19 -4.75 -7.81
CA GLU A 185 22.00 -4.18 -8.43
C GLU A 185 21.64 -2.78 -7.91
N LYS A 186 21.67 -2.55 -6.59
CA LYS A 186 21.33 -1.25 -6.00
C LYS A 186 22.29 -0.14 -6.42
N THR A 187 23.59 -0.43 -6.42
CA THR A 187 24.61 0.53 -6.84
C THR A 187 24.56 0.76 -8.35
N ALA A 188 24.18 -0.25 -9.14
CA ALA A 188 23.95 -0.11 -10.57
C ALA A 188 22.78 0.84 -10.87
N ILE A 189 21.67 0.67 -10.19
CA ILE A 189 20.50 1.54 -10.32
C ILE A 189 20.86 2.97 -9.91
N SER A 190 21.55 3.16 -8.78
CA SER A 190 21.99 4.49 -8.32
C SER A 190 22.93 5.18 -9.32
N TRP A 191 23.87 4.42 -9.90
CA TRP A 191 24.77 4.94 -10.92
C TRP A 191 24.00 5.34 -12.20
N LEU A 192 23.04 4.52 -12.66
CA LEU A 192 22.18 4.83 -13.79
C LEU A 192 21.37 6.12 -13.58
N TYR A 193 20.86 6.33 -12.35
CA TYR A 193 20.20 7.59 -12.01
C TYR A 193 21.12 8.79 -12.19
N GLN A 194 22.38 8.71 -11.74
CA GLN A 194 23.35 9.80 -11.92
C GLN A 194 23.65 10.07 -13.40
N GLN A 195 23.73 9.02 -14.23
CA GLN A 195 24.01 9.18 -15.65
C GLN A 195 22.85 9.78 -16.43
N LEU A 196 21.62 9.42 -16.06
CA LEU A 196 20.39 9.84 -16.73
C LEU A 196 19.80 11.14 -16.17
N ASP A 197 20.36 11.68 -15.09
CA ASP A 197 19.95 12.97 -14.52
C ASP A 197 20.28 14.13 -15.47
N GLU A 198 19.47 15.19 -15.45
CA GLU A 198 19.71 16.41 -16.26
C GLU A 198 21.01 17.12 -15.92
N GLN A 199 21.53 16.93 -14.69
CA GLN A 199 22.85 17.43 -14.26
C GLN A 199 24.01 16.52 -14.73
N GLY A 200 23.70 15.29 -15.16
CA GLY A 200 24.62 14.37 -15.81
C GLY A 200 24.56 14.50 -17.33
N ASP A 201 24.45 13.35 -18.01
CA ASP A 201 24.38 13.33 -19.47
C ASP A 201 22.92 13.38 -20.00
N GLY A 202 21.92 13.32 -19.10
CA GLY A 202 20.50 13.34 -19.43
C GLY A 202 19.99 12.04 -20.11
N PRO A 203 18.88 12.09 -20.86
CA PRO A 203 18.32 10.92 -21.53
C PRO A 203 19.26 10.32 -22.58
N GLN A 204 19.58 9.02 -22.47
CA GLN A 204 20.56 8.32 -23.31
C GLN A 204 19.99 7.04 -23.90
N THR A 205 20.50 6.65 -25.07
CA THR A 205 20.21 5.34 -25.67
C THR A 205 20.98 4.22 -24.98
N TYR A 206 20.54 2.98 -25.16
CA TYR A 206 21.26 1.81 -24.64
C TYR A 206 22.73 1.76 -25.11
N ALA A 207 22.98 2.11 -26.38
CA ALA A 207 24.32 2.11 -26.99
C ALA A 207 25.26 3.14 -26.33
N GLU A 208 24.73 4.26 -25.82
CA GLU A 208 25.52 5.29 -25.14
C GLU A 208 25.79 4.89 -23.66
N ILE A 209 24.82 4.25 -23.00
CA ILE A 209 24.95 3.84 -21.59
C ILE A 209 25.88 2.63 -21.44
N GLN A 210 25.75 1.62 -22.32
CA GLN A 210 26.45 0.34 -22.19
C GLN A 210 27.97 0.46 -22.03
N PRO A 211 28.73 1.21 -22.86
CA PRO A 211 30.16 1.33 -22.67
C PRO A 211 30.58 1.98 -21.36
N LYS A 212 29.82 2.99 -20.89
CA LYS A 212 30.06 3.69 -19.62
C LYS A 212 29.81 2.75 -18.45
N PHE A 213 28.69 2.01 -18.48
CA PHE A 213 28.34 1.02 -17.46
C PHE A 213 29.40 -0.05 -17.32
N MET A 214 29.89 -0.60 -18.43
CA MET A 214 30.94 -1.63 -18.41
C MET A 214 32.28 -1.14 -17.84
N GLN A 215 32.58 0.17 -17.92
CA GLN A 215 33.79 0.75 -17.33
C GLN A 215 33.69 0.87 -15.81
N GLU A 216 32.49 1.07 -15.28
CA GLU A 216 32.24 1.28 -13.84
C GLU A 216 31.97 0.00 -13.05
N VAL A 217 31.64 -1.11 -13.74
CA VAL A 217 31.50 -2.43 -13.11
C VAL A 217 32.88 -2.99 -12.77
N LYS A 218 33.36 -2.77 -11.54
CA LYS A 218 34.74 -3.15 -11.15
C LYS A 218 34.88 -4.47 -10.38
N SER A 219 33.89 -4.86 -9.60
CA SER A 219 33.89 -6.17 -8.94
C SER A 219 32.46 -6.51 -8.53
N VAL A 220 31.88 -7.47 -9.22
CA VAL A 220 30.60 -8.04 -8.83
C VAL A 220 30.82 -8.87 -7.57
N ASP A 221 29.99 -8.66 -6.53
CA ASP A 221 30.03 -9.47 -5.34
C ASP A 221 29.81 -10.96 -5.73
N ARG A 222 30.65 -11.85 -5.21
CA ARG A 222 30.60 -13.28 -5.58
C ARG A 222 29.29 -13.97 -5.18
N TYR A 223 28.51 -13.33 -4.36
CA TYR A 223 27.26 -13.86 -3.78
C TYR A 223 26.00 -13.23 -4.36
N GLU A 224 26.09 -12.13 -5.14
CA GLU A 224 24.95 -11.50 -5.78
C GLU A 224 25.14 -11.50 -7.29
N ALA A 225 24.22 -12.12 -8.03
CA ALA A 225 24.20 -12.03 -9.49
C ALA A 225 23.78 -10.62 -9.92
N MET A 226 24.64 -9.93 -10.68
CA MET A 226 24.29 -8.64 -11.29
C MET A 226 23.33 -8.87 -12.44
N PRO A 227 22.12 -8.28 -12.45
CA PRO A 227 21.24 -8.34 -13.61
C PRO A 227 21.89 -7.67 -14.84
N GLU A 228 21.48 -8.09 -16.04
CA GLU A 228 21.93 -7.44 -17.27
C GLU A 228 21.46 -5.98 -17.31
N LEU A 229 22.28 -5.11 -17.92
CA LEU A 229 21.95 -3.67 -18.03
C LEU A 229 20.58 -3.43 -18.66
N ALA A 230 20.19 -4.24 -19.65
CA ALA A 230 18.88 -4.15 -20.28
C ALA A 230 17.74 -4.35 -19.27
N VAL A 231 17.86 -5.34 -18.38
CA VAL A 231 16.89 -5.64 -17.33
C VAL A 231 16.81 -4.49 -16.33
N LEU A 232 17.96 -3.96 -15.90
CA LEU A 232 18.00 -2.81 -14.97
C LEU A 232 17.32 -1.57 -15.54
N LEU A 233 17.54 -1.29 -16.83
CA LEU A 233 16.91 -0.17 -17.52
C LEU A 233 15.41 -0.39 -17.71
N GLU A 234 15.01 -1.59 -18.15
CA GLU A 234 13.60 -1.92 -18.32
C GLU A 234 12.82 -1.91 -17.00
N GLU A 235 13.42 -2.29 -15.89
CA GLU A 235 12.72 -2.34 -14.61
C GLU A 235 12.57 -0.97 -13.94
N ASN A 236 13.56 -0.08 -14.08
CA ASN A 236 13.65 1.12 -13.25
C ASN A 236 13.45 2.44 -14.01
N PHE A 237 13.61 2.45 -15.34
CA PHE A 237 13.59 3.67 -16.15
C PHE A 237 12.52 3.60 -17.24
N LEU A 238 12.19 4.73 -17.84
CA LEU A 238 11.28 4.82 -18.97
C LEU A 238 12.05 5.13 -20.26
N GLN A 239 11.48 4.75 -21.39
CA GLN A 239 12.03 5.03 -22.70
C GLN A 239 11.16 6.04 -23.45
N ASP A 240 11.77 7.05 -24.07
CA ASP A 240 11.08 8.01 -24.92
C ASP A 240 10.84 7.46 -26.34
N ASP A 241 10.15 8.23 -27.18
CA ASP A 241 9.83 7.85 -28.56
C ASP A 241 11.08 7.73 -29.46
N LYS A 242 12.23 8.24 -29.02
CA LYS A 242 13.53 8.14 -29.72
C LYS A 242 14.37 6.99 -29.23
N GLY A 243 13.84 6.16 -28.32
CA GLY A 243 14.55 5.01 -27.76
C GLY A 243 15.58 5.39 -26.68
N ARG A 244 15.52 6.59 -26.12
CA ARG A 244 16.41 7.03 -25.05
C ARG A 244 15.78 6.76 -23.70
N TRP A 245 16.56 6.23 -22.78
CA TRP A 245 16.17 5.99 -21.39
C TRP A 245 16.25 7.30 -20.60
N TYR A 246 15.28 7.51 -19.73
CA TYR A 246 15.21 8.69 -18.87
C TYR A 246 14.65 8.35 -17.49
N ILE A 247 14.92 9.20 -16.50
CA ILE A 247 14.41 9.09 -15.15
C ILE A 247 12.91 9.46 -15.16
N PRO A 248 12.03 8.57 -14.67
CA PRO A 248 10.61 8.88 -14.58
C PRO A 248 10.34 10.09 -13.69
N ASP A 249 9.59 11.06 -14.19
CA ASP A 249 9.15 12.20 -13.41
C ASP A 249 7.83 11.86 -12.68
N VAL A 250 7.93 11.64 -11.37
CA VAL A 250 6.80 11.26 -10.52
C VAL A 250 5.75 12.38 -10.36
N THR A 251 6.03 13.60 -10.84
CA THR A 251 5.05 14.69 -10.89
C THR A 251 4.20 14.65 -12.14
N LYS A 252 4.62 13.90 -13.17
CA LYS A 252 3.91 13.74 -14.44
C LYS A 252 3.01 12.51 -14.41
N GLU A 253 1.71 12.68 -14.55
CA GLU A 253 0.73 11.58 -14.58
C GLU A 253 1.07 10.52 -15.65
N GLY A 254 1.57 10.93 -16.79
CA GLY A 254 1.95 10.03 -17.88
C GLY A 254 3.08 9.07 -17.51
N ASP A 255 4.10 9.53 -16.80
CA ASP A 255 5.22 8.69 -16.36
C ASP A 255 4.80 7.76 -15.24
N VAL A 256 4.00 8.25 -14.30
CA VAL A 256 3.42 7.42 -13.23
C VAL A 256 2.54 6.31 -13.80
N ALA A 257 1.72 6.62 -14.82
CA ALA A 257 0.88 5.63 -15.49
C ALA A 257 1.72 4.54 -16.19
N LYS A 258 2.80 4.92 -16.89
CA LYS A 258 3.73 3.98 -17.55
C LYS A 258 4.44 3.07 -16.52
N LEU A 259 4.92 3.62 -15.41
CA LEU A 259 5.56 2.83 -14.35
C LEU A 259 4.58 1.83 -13.72
N ARG A 260 3.35 2.25 -13.51
CA ARG A 260 2.29 1.39 -12.98
C ARG A 260 1.95 0.26 -13.95
N GLU A 261 1.83 0.56 -15.25
CA GLU A 261 1.62 -0.46 -16.29
C GLU A 261 2.75 -1.50 -16.29
N LYS A 262 4.01 -1.07 -16.19
CA LYS A 262 5.18 -1.97 -16.09
C LYS A 262 5.10 -2.89 -14.88
N LYS A 263 4.77 -2.36 -13.69
CA LYS A 263 4.63 -3.17 -12.47
C LYS A 263 3.51 -4.21 -12.60
N LEU A 264 2.37 -3.82 -13.13
CA LEU A 264 1.25 -4.73 -13.37
C LEU A 264 1.62 -5.86 -14.36
N TRP A 265 2.38 -5.54 -15.41
CA TRP A 265 2.90 -6.53 -16.34
C TRP A 265 3.86 -7.52 -15.67
N LYS A 266 4.80 -7.03 -14.86
CA LYS A 266 5.74 -7.88 -14.11
C LYS A 266 5.00 -8.81 -13.13
N GLU A 267 4.01 -8.31 -12.41
CA GLU A 267 3.15 -9.12 -11.54
C GLU A 267 2.40 -10.19 -12.35
N PHE A 268 1.87 -9.82 -13.52
CA PHE A 268 1.16 -10.75 -14.39
C PHE A 268 2.07 -11.85 -14.94
N GLU A 269 3.28 -11.52 -15.40
CA GLU A 269 4.29 -12.49 -15.83
C GLU A 269 4.71 -13.43 -14.69
N GLY A 270 4.87 -12.90 -13.47
CA GLY A 270 5.11 -13.69 -12.27
C GLY A 270 4.00 -14.72 -12.01
N TYR A 271 2.72 -14.34 -12.22
CA TYR A 271 1.60 -15.26 -12.11
C TYR A 271 1.55 -16.31 -13.23
N LEU A 272 1.89 -15.94 -14.46
CA LEU A 272 1.94 -16.91 -15.58
C LEU A 272 3.02 -17.97 -15.35
N ASN A 273 4.16 -17.59 -14.79
CA ASN A 273 5.29 -18.49 -14.50
C ASN A 273 5.07 -19.32 -13.23
N SER A 274 4.24 -18.85 -12.30
CA SER A 274 3.91 -19.55 -11.07
C SER A 274 2.76 -20.51 -11.31
N LYS A 275 2.67 -21.59 -11.78
CA LYS A 275 1.57 -22.60 -11.96
C LYS A 275 0.28 -22.38 -11.12
N GLY A 276 0.04 -21.15 -10.65
CA GLY A 276 -1.10 -20.73 -9.83
C GLY A 276 -2.31 -20.30 -10.66
N LYS A 277 -3.53 -20.49 -10.12
CA LYS A 277 -4.75 -19.95 -10.74
C LYS A 277 -4.74 -18.41 -10.63
N LEU A 278 -4.92 -17.73 -11.75
CA LEU A 278 -5.15 -16.28 -11.79
C LEU A 278 -6.32 -15.90 -10.88
N LYS A 279 -6.09 -15.01 -9.92
CA LYS A 279 -7.16 -14.43 -9.11
C LYS A 279 -8.14 -13.66 -10.01
N SER A 280 -9.45 -13.73 -9.70
CA SER A 280 -10.52 -13.12 -10.51
C SER A 280 -10.31 -11.61 -10.76
N VAL A 281 -9.71 -10.93 -9.81
CA VAL A 281 -9.42 -9.48 -9.86
C VAL A 281 -8.32 -9.15 -10.88
N LEU A 282 -7.29 -9.99 -11.01
CA LEU A 282 -6.27 -9.85 -12.05
C LEU A 282 -6.83 -10.09 -13.45
N LYS A 283 -7.83 -10.99 -13.59
CA LYS A 283 -8.53 -11.18 -14.86
C LYS A 283 -9.25 -9.90 -15.31
N GLN A 284 -9.84 -9.14 -14.38
CA GLN A 284 -10.54 -7.89 -14.71
C GLN A 284 -9.57 -6.77 -15.09
N SER A 285 -8.43 -6.60 -14.38
CA SER A 285 -7.44 -5.59 -14.72
C SER A 285 -6.73 -5.88 -16.04
N VAL A 286 -6.44 -7.15 -16.34
CA VAL A 286 -5.84 -7.58 -17.61
C VAL A 286 -6.85 -7.45 -18.77
N SER A 287 -8.13 -7.75 -18.58
CA SER A 287 -9.15 -7.56 -19.62
C SER A 287 -9.36 -6.06 -19.92
N ALA A 288 -9.24 -5.18 -18.94
CA ALA A 288 -9.29 -3.72 -19.13
C ALA A 288 -8.06 -3.19 -19.90
N SER A 289 -6.87 -3.71 -19.64
CA SER A 289 -5.64 -3.36 -20.36
C SER A 289 -5.63 -3.90 -21.80
N LEU A 290 -6.14 -5.11 -22.04
CA LEU A 290 -6.28 -5.70 -23.37
C LEU A 290 -7.35 -4.97 -24.21
N ALA A 291 -8.43 -4.51 -23.60
CA ALA A 291 -9.46 -3.71 -24.27
C ALA A 291 -8.93 -2.32 -24.71
N CYS A 292 -7.84 -1.84 -24.11
CA CYS A 292 -7.19 -0.57 -24.49
C CYS A 292 -6.16 -0.70 -25.63
N GLY A 293 -6.12 -1.83 -26.35
CA GLY A 293 -5.58 -1.94 -27.72
C GLY A 293 -4.07 -2.01 -27.87
N ARG A 294 -3.29 -2.56 -26.92
CA ARG A 294 -1.86 -2.87 -27.11
C ARG A 294 -1.62 -4.37 -27.03
N THR A 295 -1.71 -5.04 -28.18
CA THR A 295 -1.23 -6.42 -28.36
C THR A 295 0.30 -6.43 -28.43
N ARG A 296 1.01 -6.71 -27.34
CA ARG A 296 2.36 -7.26 -27.39
C ARG A 296 2.25 -8.74 -27.67
N THR A 297 2.71 -9.17 -28.83
CA THR A 297 2.76 -10.59 -29.24
C THR A 297 3.64 -11.35 -28.25
N ILE A 298 3.03 -12.24 -27.47
CA ILE A 298 3.77 -13.20 -26.63
C ILE A 298 4.41 -14.19 -27.60
N ARG A 299 5.72 -14.11 -27.81
CA ARG A 299 6.47 -15.18 -28.48
C ARG A 299 6.58 -16.33 -27.47
N GLN A 300 5.89 -17.42 -27.76
CA GLN A 300 6.17 -18.72 -27.18
C GLN A 300 7.55 -19.20 -27.68
N SER A 301 8.47 -19.39 -26.77
CA SER A 301 9.67 -20.21 -26.94
C SER A 301 9.58 -21.42 -26.02
#